data_f943202be25ddee91e842a4a48f5ff78
#
_entry.id   f943202be25ddee91e842a4a48f5ff78
#
_cell.length_a   1.000
_cell.length_b   1.000
_cell.length_c   1.000
_cell.angle_alpha   90.00
_cell.angle_beta   90.00
_cell.angle_gamma   90.00
#
_symmetry.space_group_name_H-M   'P 1'
#
loop_
_entity.id
_entity.type
_entity.pdbx_description
1 polymer ?
#
loop_
_entity_poly.entity_id
_entity_poly.type
_entity_poly.pdbx_seq_one_letter_code
_entity_poly.pdbx_strand_id
1 'polypeptide(L)'
;SSVTTSFNEIFLQSFKNDLDSVGSQYYVGLARPTELTLGEDFNSRRFQQEFRHGLQSLKTLSNSSFVVPRVDWNNTAIYSAYDDTTNNAYHVMNSLNEVFVCVQQGKEEDGRVKPVTDEPTTTKAAAYDESGLVSRSFRTDDDYIWRYLYKLSNLAVANFLTSGFIPVKTIRSGNEILTITEELSQRNNQDSAVAGEIIGIAIDSAGTNISSAPTITIVGNGTGAKFNCDVVGGKIVRVEIDSDGADLGQIGKPLSHGSGYNYANVVTSVGDAVLRPIISQAGLNAVPLKTLNSSAILLQVDFVGDEFDTILAENDFNQIGVVKDILQFGSTSKFTGDTVNAMKSLDVTITTGGPFAEDERVENGGKTAKGVVFYHDTVANKLYYYQDETTGFVPFDFAVDNTVSAVSGGSGTTATFTAQNNPSINAYSGEILYINNVGAEGLDTPTTGITKEDDQTEDIRIVIQLG
;
A
#
# COMPACT_ATOMS: atom_id res chain seq x y z
N SER A 1 16.90 -0.02 -17.53
CA SER A 1 15.84 -0.61 -18.35
C SER A 1 14.57 -0.68 -17.52
N SER A 2 13.55 0.04 -17.93
CA SER A 2 12.24 -0.03 -17.26
C SER A 2 11.65 -1.44 -17.44
N VAL A 3 11.26 -2.05 -16.36
CA VAL A 3 10.50 -3.31 -16.35
C VAL A 3 9.09 -2.98 -16.84
N THR A 4 8.50 -3.83 -17.69
CA THR A 4 7.14 -3.59 -18.19
C THR A 4 6.12 -3.70 -17.05
N THR A 5 5.03 -2.95 -17.14
CA THR A 5 3.90 -2.99 -16.19
C THR A 5 3.42 -4.42 -15.91
N SER A 6 3.29 -5.24 -16.95
CA SER A 6 2.87 -6.65 -16.81
C SER A 6 3.86 -7.48 -16.00
N PHE A 7 5.16 -7.19 -16.07
CA PHE A 7 6.16 -7.88 -15.27
C PHE A 7 6.11 -7.47 -13.81
N ASN A 8 5.91 -6.18 -13.53
CA ASN A 8 5.70 -5.67 -12.18
C ASN A 8 4.44 -6.30 -11.54
N GLU A 9 3.34 -6.40 -12.31
CA GLU A 9 2.11 -7.06 -11.87
C GLU A 9 2.35 -8.53 -11.49
N ILE A 10 3.07 -9.29 -12.32
CA ILE A 10 3.43 -10.68 -12.03
C ILE A 10 4.26 -10.78 -10.75
N PHE A 11 5.23 -9.89 -10.59
CA PHE A 11 6.11 -9.87 -9.41
C PHE A 11 5.33 -9.56 -8.12
N LEU A 12 4.49 -8.53 -8.14
CA LEU A 12 3.64 -8.16 -7.00
C LEU A 12 2.63 -9.26 -6.68
N GLN A 13 2.03 -9.87 -7.70
CA GLN A 13 1.10 -10.97 -7.49
C GLN A 13 1.80 -12.21 -6.92
N SER A 14 3.01 -12.50 -7.37
CA SER A 14 3.83 -13.60 -6.81
C SER A 14 4.17 -13.32 -5.34
N PHE A 15 4.57 -12.10 -5.01
CA PHE A 15 4.85 -11.70 -3.64
C PHE A 15 3.60 -11.78 -2.75
N LYS A 16 2.45 -11.28 -3.24
CA LYS A 16 1.17 -11.37 -2.53
C LYS A 16 0.76 -12.83 -2.28
N ASN A 17 0.92 -13.71 -3.28
CA ASN A 17 0.63 -15.13 -3.14
C ASN A 17 1.54 -15.79 -2.10
N ASP A 18 2.80 -15.39 -2.03
CA ASP A 18 3.74 -15.89 -1.02
C ASP A 18 3.38 -15.39 0.39
N LEU A 19 3.00 -14.11 0.52
CA LEU A 19 2.47 -13.55 1.78
C LEU A 19 1.25 -14.31 2.29
N ASP A 20 0.35 -14.70 1.40
CA ASP A 20 -0.90 -15.39 1.74
C ASP A 20 -0.72 -16.92 1.88
N SER A 21 0.49 -17.44 1.61
CA SER A 21 0.75 -18.88 1.64
C SER A 21 0.95 -19.40 3.07
N VAL A 22 0.40 -20.56 3.37
CA VAL A 22 0.54 -21.22 4.70
C VAL A 22 1.99 -21.60 5.02
N GLY A 23 2.86 -21.71 4.01
CA GLY A 23 4.25 -22.15 4.16
C GLY A 23 5.27 -21.03 4.40
N SER A 24 4.88 -19.77 4.19
CA SER A 24 5.74 -18.59 4.39
C SER A 24 5.29 -17.83 5.63
N GLN A 25 6.27 -17.40 6.43
CA GLN A 25 6.02 -16.66 7.66
C GLN A 25 6.65 -15.27 7.53
N TYR A 26 5.83 -14.24 7.49
CA TYR A 26 6.25 -12.84 7.43
C TYR A 26 5.94 -12.13 8.73
N TYR A 27 6.93 -11.44 9.26
CA TYR A 27 6.84 -10.70 10.51
C TYR A 27 7.24 -9.25 10.30
N VAL A 28 6.60 -8.36 11.03
CA VAL A 28 7.09 -7.01 11.25
C VAL A 28 7.82 -6.98 12.59
N GLY A 29 9.04 -6.47 12.60
CA GLY A 29 9.87 -6.34 13.78
C GLY A 29 10.06 -4.90 14.20
N LEU A 30 10.06 -4.68 15.51
CA LEU A 30 10.46 -3.44 16.16
C LEU A 30 11.87 -3.60 16.70
N ALA A 31 12.75 -2.63 16.44
CA ALA A 31 14.12 -2.68 16.88
C ALA A 31 14.61 -1.31 17.39
N ARG A 32 15.61 -1.38 18.28
CA ARG A 32 16.31 -0.22 18.82
C ARG A 32 17.82 -0.51 18.88
N PRO A 33 18.56 -0.30 17.79
CA PRO A 33 20.02 -0.35 17.85
C PRO A 33 20.59 0.86 18.58
N THR A 34 21.76 0.70 19.21
CA THR A 34 22.46 1.76 19.94
C THR A 34 22.96 2.88 19.03
N GLU A 35 23.33 2.54 17.81
CA GLU A 35 23.84 3.48 16.82
C GLU A 35 23.00 3.35 15.54
N LEU A 36 22.27 4.43 15.23
CA LEU A 36 21.56 4.53 13.95
C LEU A 36 22.53 5.08 12.91
N THR A 37 22.84 4.29 11.92
CA THR A 37 23.57 4.78 10.76
C THR A 37 22.62 5.53 9.83
N LEU A 38 22.82 6.85 9.73
CA LEU A 38 21.99 7.72 8.89
C LEU A 38 22.52 7.73 7.46
N GLY A 39 21.59 7.65 6.47
CA GLY A 39 21.93 7.85 5.07
C GLY A 39 22.66 6.69 4.40
N GLU A 40 22.73 5.52 5.01
CA GLU A 40 23.28 4.31 4.39
C GLU A 40 22.24 3.53 3.58
N ASP A 41 22.73 2.73 2.64
CA ASP A 41 21.94 1.76 1.88
C ASP A 41 21.35 0.72 2.84
N PHE A 42 20.02 0.69 2.96
CA PHE A 42 19.27 -0.25 3.77
C PHE A 42 19.53 -1.73 3.39
N ASN A 43 20.15 -1.98 2.24
CA ASN A 43 20.62 -3.31 1.82
C ASN A 43 22.02 -3.63 2.36
N SER A 44 22.69 -2.70 3.05
CA SER A 44 24.01 -2.97 3.59
C SER A 44 23.94 -4.04 4.68
N ARG A 45 24.94 -4.92 4.69
CA ARG A 45 25.02 -6.00 5.70
C ARG A 45 25.11 -5.40 7.13
N ARG A 46 25.77 -4.27 7.29
CA ARG A 46 25.90 -3.58 8.55
C ARG A 46 24.53 -3.13 9.09
N PHE A 47 23.73 -2.48 8.26
CA PHE A 47 22.40 -2.01 8.64
C PHE A 47 21.47 -3.16 9.05
N GLN A 48 21.54 -4.29 8.32
CA GLN A 48 20.81 -5.50 8.70
C GLN A 48 21.28 -6.10 10.02
N GLN A 49 22.59 -6.05 10.33
CA GLN A 49 23.11 -6.51 11.60
C GLN A 49 22.66 -5.61 12.77
N GLU A 50 22.69 -4.31 12.61
CA GLU A 50 22.21 -3.34 13.61
C GLU A 50 20.74 -3.62 13.96
N PHE A 51 19.89 -3.81 12.95
CA PHE A 51 18.47 -4.19 13.17
C PHE A 51 18.36 -5.51 13.97
N ARG A 52 19.14 -6.53 13.61
CA ARG A 52 19.10 -7.84 14.29
C ARG A 52 19.58 -7.78 15.73
N HIS A 53 20.59 -6.95 16.02
CA HIS A 53 21.09 -6.74 17.40
C HIS A 53 20.03 -6.03 18.25
N GLY A 54 19.40 -5.00 17.70
CA GLY A 54 18.42 -4.19 18.38
C GLY A 54 16.99 -4.75 18.35
N LEU A 55 16.76 -5.95 17.77
CA LEU A 55 15.43 -6.52 17.62
C LEU A 55 14.79 -6.81 18.98
N GLN A 56 13.63 -6.21 19.24
CA GLN A 56 12.89 -6.31 20.50
C GLN A 56 11.72 -7.28 20.40
N SER A 57 10.91 -7.15 19.36
CA SER A 57 9.72 -7.96 19.17
C SER A 57 9.41 -8.17 17.69
N LEU A 58 8.68 -9.23 17.42
CA LEU A 58 8.13 -9.57 16.11
C LEU A 58 6.65 -9.85 16.22
N LYS A 59 5.89 -9.41 15.25
CA LYS A 59 4.48 -9.77 15.08
C LYS A 59 4.22 -10.21 13.65
N THR A 60 3.40 -11.26 13.50
CA THR A 60 2.96 -11.75 12.19
C THR A 60 2.31 -10.63 11.40
N LEU A 61 2.69 -10.50 10.14
CA LEU A 61 2.04 -9.60 9.21
C LEU A 61 0.59 -10.05 9.01
N SER A 62 -0.36 -9.19 9.37
CA SER A 62 -1.78 -9.54 9.41
C SER A 62 -2.50 -9.23 8.10
N ASN A 63 -2.17 -8.12 7.46
CA ASN A 63 -2.91 -7.61 6.32
C ASN A 63 -1.99 -7.10 5.22
N SER A 64 -2.39 -7.32 3.96
CA SER A 64 -1.71 -6.76 2.80
C SER A 64 -2.70 -6.42 1.69
N SER A 65 -2.44 -5.35 0.95
CA SER A 65 -3.24 -4.95 -0.21
C SER A 65 -2.36 -4.33 -1.28
N PHE A 66 -2.70 -4.56 -2.54
CA PHE A 66 -2.15 -3.71 -3.59
C PHE A 66 -2.67 -2.30 -3.42
N VAL A 67 -1.85 -1.33 -3.78
CA VAL A 67 -2.20 0.09 -3.68
C VAL A 67 -1.77 0.85 -4.92
N VAL A 68 -2.46 1.97 -5.16
CA VAL A 68 -2.12 2.94 -6.21
C VAL A 68 -2.01 4.33 -5.58
N PRO A 69 -1.30 5.26 -6.20
CA PRO A 69 -1.25 6.63 -5.70
C PRO A 69 -2.65 7.21 -5.48
N ARG A 70 -2.85 7.87 -4.35
CA ARG A 70 -4.11 8.53 -4.02
C ARG A 70 -4.28 9.81 -4.81
N VAL A 71 -5.38 9.89 -5.53
CA VAL A 71 -5.82 11.09 -6.23
C VAL A 71 -7.25 11.35 -5.80
N ASP A 72 -7.44 12.33 -4.94
CA ASP A 72 -8.77 12.73 -4.49
C ASP A 72 -9.41 13.65 -5.53
N TRP A 73 -10.74 13.53 -5.68
CA TRP A 73 -11.49 14.51 -6.46
C TRP A 73 -11.38 15.90 -5.80
N ASN A 74 -11.03 16.87 -6.59
CA ASN A 74 -10.89 18.24 -6.15
C ASN A 74 -11.56 19.17 -7.16
N ASN A 75 -12.53 19.97 -6.68
CA ASN A 75 -13.16 21.00 -7.47
C ASN A 75 -12.08 21.93 -8.07
N THR A 76 -12.22 22.25 -9.34
CA THR A 76 -11.27 23.05 -10.14
C THR A 76 -10.00 22.34 -10.59
N ALA A 77 -9.79 21.07 -10.26
CA ALA A 77 -8.69 20.28 -10.83
C ALA A 77 -8.94 19.93 -12.31
N ILE A 78 -7.87 19.50 -12.97
CA ILE A 78 -7.93 18.93 -14.33
C ILE A 78 -7.39 17.51 -14.25
N TYR A 79 -8.21 16.54 -14.65
CA TYR A 79 -7.80 15.13 -14.75
C TYR A 79 -7.57 14.77 -16.21
N SER A 80 -6.60 13.92 -16.47
CA SER A 80 -6.30 13.44 -17.82
C SER A 80 -7.27 12.35 -18.24
N ALA A 81 -7.55 12.23 -19.53
CA ALA A 81 -8.20 11.03 -20.04
C ALA A 81 -7.30 9.82 -19.86
N TYR A 82 -7.91 8.66 -19.64
CA TYR A 82 -7.19 7.39 -19.44
C TYR A 82 -6.16 7.15 -20.52
N ASP A 83 -4.94 6.92 -20.07
CA ASP A 83 -3.80 6.57 -20.91
C ASP A 83 -2.82 5.78 -20.04
N ASP A 84 -2.72 4.48 -20.28
CA ASP A 84 -1.85 3.57 -19.54
C ASP A 84 -0.36 3.72 -19.92
N THR A 85 -0.04 4.56 -20.89
CA THR A 85 1.33 4.85 -21.31
C THR A 85 1.95 6.04 -20.58
N THR A 86 1.16 6.78 -19.80
CA THR A 86 1.58 7.98 -19.08
C THR A 86 1.37 7.85 -17.57
N ASN A 87 2.11 8.64 -16.80
CA ASN A 87 1.92 8.74 -15.34
C ASN A 87 0.94 9.85 -14.96
N ASN A 88 0.11 10.31 -15.87
CA ASN A 88 -0.86 11.36 -15.58
C ASN A 88 -2.00 10.83 -14.69
N ALA A 89 -2.54 11.71 -13.85
CA ALA A 89 -3.69 11.39 -13.02
C ALA A 89 -4.97 11.27 -13.87
N TYR A 90 -5.35 10.04 -14.18
CA TYR A 90 -6.58 9.72 -14.90
C TYR A 90 -7.64 9.03 -14.03
N HIS A 91 -7.32 8.73 -12.79
CA HIS A 91 -8.27 8.18 -11.82
C HIS A 91 -8.49 9.17 -10.67
N VAL A 92 -9.63 9.04 -10.02
CA VAL A 92 -9.96 9.83 -8.85
C VAL A 92 -10.72 8.99 -7.83
N MET A 93 -10.55 9.30 -6.55
CA MET A 93 -11.43 8.84 -5.48
C MET A 93 -12.31 10.02 -5.04
N ASN A 94 -13.62 9.80 -5.02
CA ASN A 94 -14.56 10.81 -4.58
C ASN A 94 -14.75 10.84 -3.04
N SER A 95 -15.57 11.75 -2.56
CA SER A 95 -15.89 11.92 -1.13
C SER A 95 -16.59 10.70 -0.50
N LEU A 96 -17.13 9.78 -1.31
CA LEU A 96 -17.81 8.55 -0.88
C LEU A 96 -16.90 7.32 -0.94
N ASN A 97 -15.59 7.50 -1.14
CA ASN A 97 -14.58 6.45 -1.36
C ASN A 97 -14.89 5.58 -2.60
N GLU A 98 -15.49 6.15 -3.61
CA GLU A 98 -15.74 5.53 -4.91
C GLU A 98 -14.62 5.93 -5.88
N VAL A 99 -14.11 4.97 -6.65
CA VAL A 99 -12.97 5.18 -7.56
C VAL A 99 -13.46 5.17 -9.00
N PHE A 100 -13.12 6.23 -9.73
CA PHE A 100 -13.49 6.44 -11.13
C PHE A 100 -12.26 6.67 -12.01
N VAL A 101 -12.40 6.36 -13.28
CA VAL A 101 -11.43 6.68 -14.33
C VAL A 101 -12.03 7.74 -15.23
N CYS A 102 -11.26 8.79 -15.52
CA CYS A 102 -11.62 9.80 -16.52
C CYS A 102 -11.43 9.20 -17.93
N VAL A 103 -12.50 9.17 -18.70
CA VAL A 103 -12.50 8.68 -20.09
C VAL A 103 -12.34 9.83 -21.08
N GLN A 104 -12.95 10.97 -20.76
CA GLN A 104 -12.86 12.18 -21.59
C GLN A 104 -12.91 13.41 -20.70
N GLN A 105 -12.08 14.37 -21.02
CA GLN A 105 -12.05 15.68 -20.39
C GLN A 105 -13.15 16.57 -20.94
N GLY A 106 -13.81 17.35 -20.09
CA GLY A 106 -14.68 18.45 -20.54
C GLY A 106 -13.88 19.52 -21.28
N LYS A 107 -14.47 20.13 -22.28
CA LYS A 107 -13.86 21.17 -23.10
C LYS A 107 -14.69 22.46 -23.06
N GLU A 108 -13.99 23.58 -23.03
CA GLU A 108 -14.56 24.89 -23.29
C GLU A 108 -14.89 25.06 -24.77
N GLU A 109 -15.70 26.06 -25.12
CA GLU A 109 -16.03 26.39 -26.53
C GLU A 109 -14.81 26.66 -27.41
N ASP A 110 -13.71 27.11 -26.80
CA ASP A 110 -12.45 27.35 -27.51
C ASP A 110 -11.56 26.08 -27.59
N GLY A 111 -12.06 24.93 -27.11
CA GLY A 111 -11.38 23.63 -27.13
C GLY A 111 -10.38 23.41 -26.00
N ARG A 112 -10.17 24.36 -25.10
CA ARG A 112 -9.35 24.14 -23.90
C ARG A 112 -10.03 23.18 -22.95
N VAL A 113 -9.24 22.42 -22.20
CA VAL A 113 -9.77 21.59 -21.11
C VAL A 113 -10.30 22.48 -20.01
N LYS A 114 -11.52 22.26 -19.58
CA LYS A 114 -12.09 22.97 -18.44
C LYS A 114 -11.83 22.23 -17.14
N PRO A 115 -11.70 22.93 -16.02
CA PRO A 115 -11.60 22.31 -14.70
C PRO A 115 -12.88 21.54 -14.36
N VAL A 116 -12.76 20.48 -13.54
CA VAL A 116 -13.93 19.77 -13.03
C VAL A 116 -14.69 20.65 -12.02
N THR A 117 -16.01 20.53 -12.03
CA THR A 117 -16.90 21.20 -11.08
C THR A 117 -17.98 20.29 -10.55
N ASP A 118 -18.13 19.10 -11.12
CA ASP A 118 -19.18 18.17 -10.80
C ASP A 118 -18.61 16.77 -10.45
N GLU A 119 -18.67 16.42 -9.16
CA GLU A 119 -18.09 15.18 -8.63
C GLU A 119 -18.76 13.94 -9.20
N PRO A 120 -18.00 12.96 -9.78
CA PRO A 120 -18.57 11.72 -10.24
C PRO A 120 -19.01 10.86 -9.06
N THR A 121 -20.21 10.27 -9.16
CA THR A 121 -20.76 9.35 -8.16
C THR A 121 -21.48 8.17 -8.83
N THR A 122 -21.59 7.04 -8.13
CA THR A 122 -22.37 5.90 -8.60
C THR A 122 -23.85 6.24 -8.75
N THR A 123 -24.38 7.17 -7.96
CA THR A 123 -25.76 7.69 -8.13
C THR A 123 -25.95 8.36 -9.47
N LYS A 124 -24.99 9.20 -9.90
CA LYS A 124 -25.03 9.85 -11.22
C LYS A 124 -24.86 8.83 -12.35
N ALA A 125 -23.94 7.87 -12.18
CA ALA A 125 -23.75 6.79 -13.12
C ALA A 125 -25.04 5.98 -13.32
N ALA A 126 -25.72 5.59 -12.27
CA ALA A 126 -26.98 4.85 -12.31
C ALA A 126 -28.14 5.69 -12.89
N ALA A 127 -28.16 7.00 -12.65
CA ALA A 127 -29.16 7.90 -13.23
C ALA A 127 -28.95 8.14 -14.73
N TYR A 128 -27.70 8.07 -15.19
CA TYR A 128 -27.34 8.21 -16.61
C TYR A 128 -27.75 7.00 -17.44
N ASP A 129 -27.69 5.80 -16.86
CA ASP A 129 -28.15 4.56 -17.49
C ASP A 129 -29.45 4.09 -16.83
N GLU A 130 -30.54 4.04 -17.59
CA GLU A 130 -31.85 3.60 -17.09
C GLU A 130 -31.92 2.16 -16.61
N SER A 131 -31.01 1.31 -17.06
CA SER A 131 -30.89 -0.04 -16.48
C SER A 131 -30.31 0.02 -15.06
N GLY A 132 -29.92 1.21 -14.57
CA GLY A 132 -29.27 1.41 -13.27
C GLY A 132 -27.87 0.82 -13.19
N LEU A 133 -27.27 0.46 -14.33
CA LEU A 133 -25.92 -0.11 -14.38
C LEU A 133 -24.89 1.00 -14.21
N VAL A 134 -24.05 0.85 -13.17
CA VAL A 134 -22.91 1.75 -12.92
C VAL A 134 -21.69 1.39 -13.76
N SER A 135 -21.73 0.29 -14.48
CA SER A 135 -20.60 -0.28 -15.25
C SER A 135 -20.34 0.41 -16.58
N ARG A 136 -21.09 1.45 -16.90
CA ARG A 136 -20.98 2.19 -18.16
C ARG A 136 -20.31 3.54 -17.98
N SER A 137 -19.76 4.10 -19.06
CA SER A 137 -19.27 5.46 -19.06
C SER A 137 -20.45 6.43 -18.98
N PHE A 138 -20.33 7.45 -18.13
CA PHE A 138 -21.38 8.47 -17.92
C PHE A 138 -20.75 9.86 -17.88
N ARG A 139 -21.56 10.85 -18.18
CA ARG A 139 -21.16 12.25 -18.23
C ARG A 139 -21.63 12.99 -16.97
N THR A 140 -20.76 13.84 -16.44
CA THR A 140 -21.07 14.83 -15.41
C THR A 140 -21.45 16.20 -16.05
N ASP A 141 -22.04 17.12 -15.28
CA ASP A 141 -22.54 18.41 -15.80
C ASP A 141 -21.42 19.32 -16.33
N ASP A 142 -20.17 19.04 -15.96
CA ASP A 142 -18.98 19.73 -16.46
C ASP A 142 -18.41 19.08 -17.76
N ASP A 143 -19.18 18.19 -18.40
CA ASP A 143 -18.85 17.48 -19.63
C ASP A 143 -17.67 16.51 -19.52
N TYR A 144 -17.18 16.22 -18.34
CA TYR A 144 -16.28 15.09 -18.16
C TYR A 144 -17.04 13.78 -18.29
N ILE A 145 -16.38 12.77 -18.87
CA ILE A 145 -16.91 11.42 -18.96
C ILE A 145 -16.08 10.51 -18.06
N TRP A 146 -16.77 9.78 -17.21
CA TRP A 146 -16.18 8.92 -16.18
C TRP A 146 -16.63 7.47 -16.35
N ARG A 147 -15.79 6.56 -15.82
CA ARG A 147 -16.12 5.14 -15.67
C ARG A 147 -15.88 4.72 -14.23
N TYR A 148 -16.89 4.16 -13.58
CA TYR A 148 -16.77 3.62 -12.23
C TYR A 148 -15.95 2.33 -12.22
N LEU A 149 -15.08 2.16 -11.23
CA LEU A 149 -14.32 0.93 -11.01
C LEU A 149 -14.80 0.18 -9.77
N TYR A 150 -14.68 0.77 -8.61
CA TYR A 150 -15.05 0.14 -7.34
C TYR A 150 -15.25 1.20 -6.24
N LYS A 151 -15.80 0.72 -5.11
CA LYS A 151 -15.92 1.49 -3.87
C LYS A 151 -15.10 0.79 -2.79
N LEU A 152 -14.41 1.56 -1.95
CA LEU A 152 -13.70 1.03 -0.80
C LEU A 152 -14.69 0.62 0.29
N SER A 153 -14.52 -0.57 0.84
CA SER A 153 -15.22 -0.97 2.06
C SER A 153 -14.64 -0.25 3.28
N ASN A 154 -15.39 -0.17 4.36
CA ASN A 154 -14.91 0.41 5.61
C ASN A 154 -13.64 -0.29 6.12
N LEU A 155 -13.53 -1.60 5.93
CA LEU A 155 -12.35 -2.37 6.30
C LEU A 155 -11.14 -1.99 5.44
N ALA A 156 -11.31 -1.82 4.13
CA ALA A 156 -10.25 -1.38 3.23
C ALA A 156 -9.79 0.05 3.57
N VAL A 157 -10.71 0.93 3.93
CA VAL A 157 -10.40 2.30 4.39
C VAL A 157 -9.59 2.24 5.69
N ALA A 158 -10.04 1.48 6.68
CA ALA A 158 -9.39 1.40 7.98
C ALA A 158 -7.95 0.84 7.88
N ASN A 159 -7.75 -0.22 7.09
CA ASN A 159 -6.47 -0.92 7.06
C ASN A 159 -5.48 -0.35 6.03
N PHE A 160 -5.96 0.15 4.87
CA PHE A 160 -5.08 0.38 3.73
C PHE A 160 -5.16 1.78 3.10
N LEU A 161 -6.18 2.59 3.40
CA LEU A 161 -6.24 3.95 2.89
C LEU A 161 -5.27 4.84 3.67
N THR A 162 -4.36 5.49 2.94
CA THR A 162 -3.40 6.44 3.52
C THR A 162 -3.52 7.80 2.85
N SER A 163 -2.74 8.78 3.30
CA SER A 163 -2.67 10.09 2.64
C SER A 163 -2.09 10.00 1.22
N GLY A 164 -1.27 8.98 0.93
CA GLY A 164 -0.58 8.82 -0.35
C GLY A 164 -1.13 7.71 -1.25
N PHE A 165 -1.91 6.75 -0.71
CA PHE A 165 -2.28 5.54 -1.42
C PHE A 165 -3.73 5.13 -1.22
N ILE A 166 -4.33 4.56 -2.28
CA ILE A 166 -5.66 3.96 -2.31
C ILE A 166 -5.50 2.45 -2.50
N PRO A 167 -6.13 1.61 -1.64
CA PRO A 167 -6.12 0.15 -1.86
C PRO A 167 -6.89 -0.21 -3.13
N VAL A 168 -6.37 -1.21 -3.84
CA VAL A 168 -6.98 -1.77 -5.03
C VAL A 168 -6.88 -3.28 -5.02
N LYS A 169 -7.95 -3.96 -5.42
CA LYS A 169 -7.93 -5.41 -5.63
C LYS A 169 -8.76 -5.78 -6.86
N THR A 170 -8.46 -6.93 -7.43
CA THR A 170 -9.31 -7.57 -8.43
C THR A 170 -9.98 -8.76 -7.74
N ILE A 171 -11.30 -8.78 -7.75
CA ILE A 171 -12.08 -9.87 -7.18
C ILE A 171 -12.23 -10.94 -8.25
N ARG A 172 -11.80 -12.16 -7.95
CA ARG A 172 -11.93 -13.26 -8.90
C ARG A 172 -13.38 -13.70 -9.02
N SER A 173 -13.82 -13.96 -10.25
CA SER A 173 -15.08 -14.64 -10.48
C SER A 173 -14.94 -16.11 -10.05
N GLY A 174 -15.94 -16.64 -9.33
CA GLY A 174 -15.93 -18.02 -8.86
C GLY A 174 -16.80 -18.23 -7.62
N ASN A 175 -16.57 -19.35 -6.91
CA ASN A 175 -17.37 -19.78 -5.77
C ASN A 175 -17.02 -19.05 -4.45
N GLU A 176 -16.29 -17.96 -4.49
CA GLU A 176 -15.99 -17.17 -3.31
C GLU A 176 -17.25 -16.49 -2.80
N ILE A 177 -17.59 -16.74 -1.55
CA ILE A 177 -18.71 -16.09 -0.87
C ILE A 177 -18.23 -14.73 -0.38
N LEU A 178 -18.73 -13.67 -1.01
CA LEU A 178 -18.45 -12.29 -0.58
C LEU A 178 -19.53 -11.87 0.41
N THR A 179 -19.10 -11.41 1.57
CA THR A 179 -19.97 -10.90 2.65
C THR A 179 -20.00 -9.37 2.71
N ILE A 180 -19.04 -8.70 2.07
CA ILE A 180 -18.92 -7.25 2.02
C ILE A 180 -19.67 -6.73 0.80
N THR A 181 -20.62 -5.81 1.01
CA THR A 181 -21.48 -5.26 -0.04
C THR A 181 -20.69 -4.57 -1.15
N GLU A 182 -19.66 -3.80 -0.80
CA GLU A 182 -18.80 -3.11 -1.76
C GLU A 182 -18.04 -4.10 -2.64
N GLU A 183 -17.56 -5.21 -2.08
CA GLU A 183 -16.87 -6.26 -2.83
C GLU A 183 -17.81 -7.01 -3.79
N LEU A 184 -19.04 -7.28 -3.35
CA LEU A 184 -20.07 -7.87 -4.21
C LEU A 184 -20.41 -6.92 -5.36
N SER A 185 -20.58 -5.63 -5.09
CA SER A 185 -20.80 -4.60 -6.10
C SER A 185 -19.64 -4.49 -7.07
N GLN A 186 -18.40 -4.53 -6.58
CA GLN A 186 -17.20 -4.54 -7.42
C GLN A 186 -17.17 -5.78 -8.33
N ARG A 187 -17.44 -6.97 -7.80
CA ARG A 187 -17.50 -8.20 -8.61
C ARG A 187 -18.54 -8.10 -9.71
N ASN A 188 -19.74 -7.65 -9.40
CA ASN A 188 -20.80 -7.46 -10.41
C ASN A 188 -20.36 -6.47 -11.50
N ASN A 189 -19.67 -5.40 -11.12
CA ASN A 189 -19.12 -4.45 -12.07
C ASN A 189 -18.02 -5.08 -12.93
N GLN A 190 -17.12 -5.87 -12.35
CA GLN A 190 -16.07 -6.59 -13.09
C GLN A 190 -16.68 -7.63 -14.07
N ASP A 191 -17.67 -8.40 -13.63
CA ASP A 191 -18.31 -9.43 -14.43
C ASP A 191 -19.14 -8.84 -15.60
N SER A 192 -19.53 -7.57 -15.51
CA SER A 192 -20.23 -6.85 -16.59
C SER A 192 -19.30 -6.28 -17.65
N ALA A 193 -17.99 -6.42 -17.49
CA ALA A 193 -16.99 -5.88 -18.42
C ALA A 193 -17.08 -6.58 -19.79
N VAL A 194 -16.96 -5.79 -20.86
CA VAL A 194 -16.98 -6.28 -22.24
C VAL A 194 -15.57 -6.24 -22.83
N ALA A 195 -15.08 -7.39 -23.24
CA ALA A 195 -13.74 -7.47 -23.84
C ALA A 195 -13.68 -6.73 -25.20
N GLY A 196 -12.67 -5.90 -25.35
CA GLY A 196 -12.47 -5.14 -26.58
C GLY A 196 -13.56 -4.09 -26.85
N GLU A 197 -14.18 -3.54 -25.81
CA GLU A 197 -15.03 -2.36 -25.96
C GLU A 197 -14.19 -1.09 -26.15
N ILE A 198 -14.72 -0.10 -26.85
CA ILE A 198 -14.21 1.26 -26.86
C ILE A 198 -14.96 2.05 -25.80
N ILE A 199 -14.32 2.24 -24.65
CA ILE A 199 -14.92 2.86 -23.45
C ILE A 199 -15.23 4.34 -23.64
N GLY A 200 -14.48 4.98 -24.54
CA GLY A 200 -14.65 6.37 -24.88
C GLY A 200 -13.61 6.82 -25.88
N ILE A 201 -13.66 8.10 -26.23
CA ILE A 201 -12.72 8.73 -27.17
C ILE A 201 -12.15 9.97 -26.49
N ALA A 202 -10.83 9.99 -26.30
CA ALA A 202 -10.14 11.19 -25.84
C ALA A 202 -9.99 12.18 -26.99
N ILE A 203 -10.16 13.46 -26.70
CA ILE A 203 -9.98 14.57 -27.65
C ILE A 203 -8.56 15.13 -27.44
N ASP A 204 -7.58 14.61 -28.14
CA ASP A 204 -6.19 15.07 -28.05
C ASP A 204 -6.00 16.42 -28.76
N SER A 205 -6.77 16.67 -29.83
CA SER A 205 -6.91 17.97 -30.47
C SER A 205 -8.36 18.19 -30.91
N ALA A 206 -8.95 19.32 -30.54
CA ALA A 206 -10.32 19.67 -30.88
C ALA A 206 -10.54 20.03 -32.35
N GLY A 207 -9.46 20.21 -33.10
CA GLY A 207 -9.51 20.67 -34.50
C GLY A 207 -9.85 22.16 -34.64
N THR A 208 -9.99 22.60 -35.89
CA THR A 208 -10.29 23.98 -36.27
C THR A 208 -11.22 24.03 -37.48
N ASN A 209 -12.00 25.11 -37.59
CA ASN A 209 -12.86 25.37 -38.75
C ASN A 209 -13.85 24.25 -39.11
N ILE A 210 -14.30 23.49 -38.14
CA ILE A 210 -15.29 22.43 -38.31
C ILE A 210 -16.68 23.08 -38.30
N SER A 211 -17.33 23.15 -39.46
CA SER A 211 -18.59 23.89 -39.62
C SER A 211 -19.83 23.13 -39.12
N SER A 212 -19.74 21.82 -39.01
CA SER A 212 -20.81 20.93 -38.52
C SER A 212 -20.23 19.67 -37.93
N ALA A 213 -20.96 18.98 -37.06
CA ALA A 213 -20.53 17.71 -36.47
C ALA A 213 -20.12 16.70 -37.56
N PRO A 214 -18.85 16.27 -37.62
CA PRO A 214 -18.42 15.25 -38.56
C PRO A 214 -18.95 13.87 -38.17
N THR A 215 -19.10 13.00 -39.15
CA THR A 215 -19.33 11.58 -38.87
C THR A 215 -18.06 10.97 -38.25
N ILE A 216 -18.22 10.33 -37.11
CA ILE A 216 -17.15 9.55 -36.46
C ILE A 216 -17.17 8.13 -36.97
N THR A 217 -16.05 7.70 -37.54
CA THR A 217 -15.90 6.30 -38.01
C THR A 217 -14.79 5.61 -37.23
N ILE A 218 -15.11 4.46 -36.66
CA ILE A 218 -14.12 3.61 -35.97
C ILE A 218 -13.57 2.60 -36.97
N VAL A 219 -12.26 2.62 -37.18
CA VAL A 219 -11.53 1.70 -38.06
C VAL A 219 -10.65 0.80 -37.19
N GLY A 220 -10.93 -0.50 -37.17
CA GLY A 220 -10.23 -1.47 -36.36
C GLY A 220 -10.67 -2.90 -36.65
N ASN A 221 -10.23 -3.86 -35.81
CA ASN A 221 -10.58 -5.27 -35.99
C ASN A 221 -11.84 -5.71 -35.21
N GLY A 222 -12.41 -4.83 -34.39
CA GLY A 222 -13.69 -5.07 -33.69
C GLY A 222 -14.90 -4.58 -34.49
N THR A 223 -16.08 -4.64 -33.89
CA THR A 223 -17.34 -4.25 -34.52
C THR A 223 -18.29 -3.55 -33.56
N GLY A 224 -19.19 -2.74 -34.10
CA GLY A 224 -20.36 -2.22 -33.40
C GLY A 224 -20.17 -0.94 -32.62
N ALA A 225 -18.96 -0.40 -32.50
CA ALA A 225 -18.75 0.88 -31.82
C ALA A 225 -19.27 2.03 -32.67
N LYS A 226 -20.10 2.90 -32.09
CA LYS A 226 -20.65 4.10 -32.72
C LYS A 226 -20.55 5.28 -31.78
N PHE A 227 -20.12 6.42 -32.33
CA PHE A 227 -19.94 7.64 -31.56
C PHE A 227 -20.45 8.86 -32.36
N ASN A 228 -21.00 9.82 -31.66
CA ASN A 228 -21.35 11.14 -32.15
C ASN A 228 -20.50 12.20 -31.50
N CYS A 229 -20.40 13.36 -32.13
CA CYS A 229 -19.66 14.47 -31.54
C CYS A 229 -20.45 15.77 -31.61
N ASP A 230 -20.16 16.68 -30.66
CA ASP A 230 -20.63 18.04 -30.67
C ASP A 230 -19.55 19.00 -31.09
N VAL A 231 -19.94 19.97 -31.91
CA VAL A 231 -19.06 21.02 -32.41
C VAL A 231 -19.56 22.38 -31.93
N VAL A 232 -18.69 23.13 -31.28
CA VAL A 232 -18.95 24.51 -30.86
C VAL A 232 -17.77 25.38 -31.28
N GLY A 233 -18.04 26.56 -31.84
CA GLY A 233 -16.99 27.48 -32.27
C GLY A 233 -16.00 26.89 -33.31
N GLY A 234 -16.44 25.89 -34.10
CA GLY A 234 -15.59 25.24 -35.09
C GLY A 234 -14.63 24.19 -34.54
N LYS A 235 -14.88 23.68 -33.34
CA LYS A 235 -14.07 22.68 -32.64
C LYS A 235 -14.94 21.57 -32.10
N ILE A 236 -14.40 20.33 -32.05
CA ILE A 236 -15.04 19.20 -31.39
C ILE A 236 -14.82 19.38 -29.89
N VAL A 237 -15.92 19.56 -29.14
CA VAL A 237 -15.87 19.78 -27.69
C VAL A 237 -16.25 18.52 -26.91
N ARG A 238 -16.95 17.57 -27.56
CA ARG A 238 -17.42 16.32 -26.93
C ARG A 238 -17.55 15.21 -27.95
N VAL A 239 -17.19 13.99 -27.57
CA VAL A 239 -17.43 12.78 -28.33
C VAL A 239 -18.07 11.76 -27.41
N GLU A 240 -19.26 11.34 -27.69
CA GLU A 240 -20.02 10.42 -26.87
C GLU A 240 -20.53 9.22 -27.67
N ILE A 241 -20.93 8.18 -26.96
CA ILE A 241 -21.49 6.98 -27.57
C ILE A 241 -22.81 7.32 -28.26
N ASP A 242 -22.94 6.86 -29.50
CA ASP A 242 -24.17 6.97 -30.24
C ASP A 242 -25.21 5.98 -29.70
N SER A 243 -26.32 6.51 -29.21
CA SER A 243 -27.48 5.75 -28.80
C SER A 243 -28.54 5.62 -29.94
N ASP A 244 -28.07 5.35 -31.18
CA ASP A 244 -28.98 5.23 -32.36
C ASP A 244 -29.78 6.51 -32.69
N GLY A 245 -29.16 7.68 -32.63
CA GLY A 245 -29.76 8.96 -33.04
C GLY A 245 -30.70 9.59 -32.04
N ALA A 246 -30.65 9.17 -30.78
CA ALA A 246 -31.28 9.84 -29.67
C ALA A 246 -30.24 10.59 -28.85
N ASP A 247 -30.66 11.62 -28.13
CA ASP A 247 -29.81 12.36 -27.23
C ASP A 247 -29.12 11.42 -26.22
N LEU A 248 -27.86 11.72 -25.94
CA LEU A 248 -27.03 11.02 -24.98
C LEU A 248 -27.74 10.84 -23.64
N GLY A 249 -27.74 9.62 -23.12
CA GLY A 249 -28.44 9.31 -21.86
C GLY A 249 -29.91 8.92 -22.04
N GLN A 250 -30.37 8.59 -23.25
CA GLN A 250 -31.70 8.01 -23.39
C GLN A 250 -31.78 6.57 -22.93
N ILE A 251 -32.72 6.41 -22.08
CA ILE A 251 -33.23 5.25 -21.37
C ILE A 251 -33.54 4.07 -22.31
N GLY A 252 -32.99 2.87 -22.01
CA GLY A 252 -33.41 1.61 -22.61
C GLY A 252 -32.77 1.25 -23.94
N LYS A 253 -31.81 2.01 -24.47
CA LYS A 253 -31.11 1.65 -25.71
C LYS A 253 -29.72 1.07 -25.42
N PRO A 254 -29.30 0.02 -26.13
CA PRO A 254 -27.96 -0.53 -25.97
C PRO A 254 -26.93 0.50 -26.39
N LEU A 255 -26.01 0.80 -25.49
CA LEU A 255 -24.87 1.67 -25.76
C LEU A 255 -23.91 0.97 -26.72
N SER A 256 -23.54 1.66 -27.81
CA SER A 256 -22.74 1.09 -28.89
C SER A 256 -21.25 1.22 -28.65
N HIS A 257 -20.74 0.68 -27.53
CA HIS A 257 -19.30 0.58 -27.25
C HIS A 257 -18.57 -0.42 -28.18
N GLY A 258 -19.32 -1.28 -28.86
CA GLY A 258 -18.77 -2.35 -29.68
C GLY A 258 -18.05 -3.41 -28.84
N SER A 259 -17.39 -4.33 -29.52
CA SER A 259 -16.61 -5.41 -28.90
C SER A 259 -15.54 -5.95 -29.83
N GLY A 260 -14.59 -6.70 -29.26
CA GLY A 260 -13.58 -7.41 -30.03
C GLY A 260 -12.46 -6.53 -30.61
N TYR A 261 -12.39 -5.25 -30.24
CA TYR A 261 -11.29 -4.36 -30.66
C TYR A 261 -10.03 -4.70 -29.88
N ASN A 262 -8.95 -5.02 -30.61
CA ASN A 262 -7.60 -5.05 -30.07
C ASN A 262 -6.80 -3.81 -30.50
N TYR A 263 -7.22 -3.19 -31.58
CA TYR A 263 -6.74 -1.91 -32.09
C TYR A 263 -7.85 -1.18 -32.82
N ALA A 264 -7.83 0.14 -32.76
CA ALA A 264 -8.73 0.98 -33.54
C ALA A 264 -8.10 2.37 -33.76
N ASN A 265 -8.63 3.04 -34.76
CA ASN A 265 -8.39 4.44 -35.03
C ASN A 265 -9.74 5.16 -35.22
N VAL A 266 -9.76 6.45 -34.92
CA VAL A 266 -10.95 7.29 -35.13
C VAL A 266 -10.70 8.16 -36.34
N VAL A 267 -11.63 8.12 -37.28
CA VAL A 267 -11.61 8.93 -38.51
C VAL A 267 -12.82 9.84 -38.51
N THR A 268 -12.60 11.14 -38.68
CA THR A 268 -13.65 12.13 -38.87
C THR A 268 -13.87 12.41 -40.36
N SER A 269 -15.12 12.60 -40.77
CA SER A 269 -15.43 12.87 -42.20
C SER A 269 -14.90 14.21 -42.69
N VAL A 270 -14.70 15.18 -41.80
CA VAL A 270 -14.15 16.51 -42.06
C VAL A 270 -13.38 17.02 -40.85
N GLY A 271 -12.46 17.95 -41.06
CA GLY A 271 -11.69 18.62 -40.02
C GLY A 271 -10.31 18.01 -39.76
N ASP A 272 -9.59 18.63 -38.83
CA ASP A 272 -8.22 18.30 -38.42
C ASP A 272 -8.15 17.88 -36.92
N ALA A 273 -9.27 17.49 -36.34
CA ALA A 273 -9.32 17.00 -34.96
C ALA A 273 -8.54 15.68 -34.82
N VAL A 274 -7.85 15.52 -33.70
CA VAL A 274 -7.15 14.28 -33.32
C VAL A 274 -7.92 13.63 -32.18
N LEU A 275 -8.49 12.49 -32.49
CA LEU A 275 -9.32 11.72 -31.59
C LEU A 275 -8.67 10.35 -31.33
N ARG A 276 -8.54 9.99 -30.05
CA ARG A 276 -7.90 8.73 -29.63
C ARG A 276 -8.93 7.80 -28.99
N PRO A 277 -9.15 6.61 -29.56
CA PRO A 277 -10.04 5.63 -28.94
C PRO A 277 -9.36 5.01 -27.70
N ILE A 278 -10.11 4.88 -26.62
CA ILE A 278 -9.70 4.17 -25.41
C ILE A 278 -10.26 2.76 -25.49
N ILE A 279 -9.39 1.80 -25.76
CA ILE A 279 -9.75 0.38 -25.93
C ILE A 279 -9.39 -0.36 -24.65
N SER A 280 -10.29 -1.20 -24.18
CA SER A 280 -10.01 -2.12 -23.10
C SER A 280 -10.10 -3.57 -23.59
N GLN A 281 -8.96 -4.24 -23.68
CA GLN A 281 -8.88 -5.62 -24.15
C GLN A 281 -9.70 -6.59 -23.29
N ALA A 282 -9.68 -6.43 -21.97
CA ALA A 282 -10.43 -7.24 -21.02
C ALA A 282 -11.73 -6.59 -20.54
N GLY A 283 -11.99 -5.33 -20.91
CA GLY A 283 -12.95 -4.46 -20.27
C GLY A 283 -12.26 -3.62 -19.17
N LEU A 284 -12.48 -2.30 -19.15
CA LEU A 284 -11.77 -1.39 -18.24
C LEU A 284 -11.98 -1.73 -16.76
N ASN A 285 -13.19 -2.13 -16.43
CA ASN A 285 -13.60 -2.50 -15.09
C ASN A 285 -13.31 -3.97 -14.73
N ALA A 286 -12.87 -4.82 -15.67
CA ALA A 286 -12.63 -6.25 -15.43
C ALA A 286 -11.50 -6.51 -14.44
N VAL A 287 -10.44 -5.71 -14.52
CA VAL A 287 -9.21 -5.87 -13.71
C VAL A 287 -8.75 -4.51 -13.18
N PRO A 288 -9.38 -3.99 -12.11
CA PRO A 288 -9.03 -2.67 -11.55
C PRO A 288 -7.54 -2.50 -11.25
N LEU A 289 -6.89 -3.55 -10.74
CA LEU A 289 -5.46 -3.57 -10.47
C LEU A 289 -4.62 -3.20 -11.71
N LYS A 290 -4.97 -3.76 -12.87
CA LYS A 290 -4.31 -3.50 -14.14
C LYS A 290 -4.67 -2.13 -14.69
N THR A 291 -5.95 -1.78 -14.63
CA THR A 291 -6.46 -0.48 -15.12
C THR A 291 -5.80 0.69 -14.41
N LEU A 292 -5.56 0.57 -13.11
CA LEU A 292 -4.90 1.58 -12.29
C LEU A 292 -3.36 1.44 -12.26
N ASN A 293 -2.82 0.48 -13.01
CA ASN A 293 -1.37 0.27 -13.14
C ASN A 293 -0.66 0.17 -11.78
N SER A 294 -1.20 -0.65 -10.88
CA SER A 294 -0.62 -0.80 -9.55
C SER A 294 0.79 -1.37 -9.61
N SER A 295 1.72 -0.68 -8.95
CA SER A 295 3.12 -1.08 -8.83
C SER A 295 3.58 -1.15 -7.38
N ALA A 296 2.64 -1.14 -6.42
CA ALA A 296 2.94 -1.13 -5.00
C ALA A 296 2.02 -2.06 -4.20
N ILE A 297 2.54 -2.54 -3.10
CA ILE A 297 1.79 -3.30 -2.08
C ILE A 297 1.97 -2.63 -0.72
N LEU A 298 0.89 -2.50 0.03
CA LEU A 298 0.88 -2.01 1.40
C LEU A 298 0.75 -3.20 2.35
N LEU A 299 1.63 -3.27 3.31
CA LEU A 299 1.64 -4.21 4.42
C LEU A 299 1.14 -3.49 5.67
N GLN A 300 0.27 -4.11 6.45
CA GLN A 300 -0.29 -3.51 7.66
C GLN A 300 -0.22 -4.49 8.83
N VAL A 301 0.18 -3.97 9.99
CA VAL A 301 0.20 -4.69 11.27
C VAL A 301 -0.09 -3.72 12.42
N ASP A 302 -0.86 -4.16 13.38
CA ASP A 302 -1.13 -3.44 14.62
C ASP A 302 -0.34 -4.06 15.77
N PHE A 303 0.43 -3.24 16.49
CA PHE A 303 1.05 -3.63 17.75
C PHE A 303 0.21 -3.05 18.89
N VAL A 304 -0.52 -3.92 19.57
CA VAL A 304 -1.42 -3.56 20.68
C VAL A 304 -0.69 -3.81 21.99
N GLY A 305 -0.66 -2.83 22.91
CA GLY A 305 -0.19 -2.95 24.29
C GLY A 305 0.94 -3.97 24.51
N ASP A 306 0.95 -4.64 25.60
CA ASP A 306 1.96 -5.66 25.95
C ASP A 306 1.59 -7.08 25.48
N GLU A 307 0.84 -7.24 24.42
CA GLU A 307 0.34 -8.49 23.86
C GLU A 307 0.97 -9.78 24.47
N PHE A 308 0.37 -10.32 25.51
CA PHE A 308 0.81 -11.55 26.17
C PHE A 308 2.27 -11.55 26.63
N ASP A 309 2.78 -10.43 27.13
CA ASP A 309 4.19 -10.23 27.53
C ASP A 309 5.21 -10.44 26.38
N THR A 310 4.75 -10.51 25.14
CA THR A 310 5.62 -10.71 23.99
C THR A 310 6.03 -9.42 23.28
N ILE A 311 5.20 -8.39 23.40
CA ILE A 311 5.46 -7.04 22.89
C ILE A 311 5.40 -6.10 24.08
N LEU A 312 6.57 -5.74 24.60
CA LEU A 312 6.65 -4.91 25.79
C LEU A 312 6.17 -3.49 25.53
N ALA A 313 5.34 -2.98 26.41
CA ALA A 313 5.00 -1.57 26.49
C ALA A 313 6.10 -0.76 27.19
N GLU A 314 5.99 0.56 27.15
CA GLU A 314 6.96 1.52 27.71
C GLU A 314 8.40 1.36 27.17
N ASN A 315 8.55 0.69 26.02
CA ASN A 315 9.83 0.46 25.38
C ASN A 315 9.93 1.24 24.07
N ASP A 316 11.02 1.95 23.88
CA ASP A 316 11.25 2.73 22.67
C ASP A 316 11.72 1.84 21.52
N PHE A 317 11.29 2.17 20.31
CA PHE A 317 11.85 1.62 19.08
C PHE A 317 12.15 2.74 18.08
N ASN A 318 13.15 2.55 17.23
CA ASN A 318 13.57 3.52 16.23
C ASN A 318 13.83 2.88 14.84
N GLN A 319 13.61 1.58 14.73
CA GLN A 319 13.63 0.86 13.47
C GLN A 319 12.43 -0.09 13.36
N ILE A 320 11.92 -0.21 12.12
CA ILE A 320 10.92 -1.18 11.73
C ILE A 320 11.48 -2.01 10.58
N GLY A 321 11.28 -3.33 10.64
CA GLY A 321 11.73 -4.22 9.56
C GLY A 321 10.73 -5.30 9.24
N VAL A 322 10.79 -5.82 8.00
CA VAL A 322 10.04 -7.00 7.58
C VAL A 322 11.00 -8.17 7.45
N VAL A 323 10.69 -9.25 8.18
CA VAL A 323 11.50 -10.47 8.24
C VAL A 323 10.68 -11.66 7.78
N LYS A 324 11.26 -12.47 6.89
CA LYS A 324 10.65 -13.71 6.39
C LYS A 324 11.34 -14.93 6.99
N ASP A 325 10.56 -15.93 7.35
CA ASP A 325 11.02 -17.29 7.70
C ASP A 325 12.08 -17.33 8.82
N ILE A 326 11.87 -16.57 9.90
CA ILE A 326 12.74 -16.59 11.07
C ILE A 326 12.69 -17.97 11.73
N LEU A 327 13.82 -18.45 12.22
CA LEU A 327 13.94 -19.77 12.84
C LEU A 327 13.72 -19.71 14.36
N GLN A 328 13.26 -20.79 14.93
CA GLN A 328 13.23 -20.99 16.38
C GLN A 328 14.68 -21.03 16.93
N PHE A 329 14.86 -20.56 18.14
CA PHE A 329 16.17 -20.58 18.79
C PHE A 329 16.69 -22.02 18.94
N GLY A 330 17.95 -22.25 18.52
CA GLY A 330 18.56 -23.57 18.60
C GLY A 330 17.98 -24.63 17.67
N SER A 331 17.18 -24.24 16.67
CA SER A 331 16.50 -25.14 15.74
C SER A 331 16.66 -24.68 14.28
N THR A 332 16.41 -25.58 13.34
CA THR A 332 16.25 -25.28 11.91
C THR A 332 14.79 -25.12 11.49
N SER A 333 13.87 -25.28 12.42
CA SER A 333 12.43 -25.09 12.16
C SER A 333 12.06 -23.62 12.16
N LYS A 334 11.13 -23.22 11.27
CA LYS A 334 10.59 -21.87 11.24
C LYS A 334 9.77 -21.62 12.51
N PHE A 335 9.85 -20.40 13.01
CA PHE A 335 8.93 -19.93 14.03
C PHE A 335 7.56 -19.69 13.40
N THR A 336 6.50 -20.12 14.09
CA THR A 336 5.12 -20.07 13.59
C THR A 336 4.13 -19.38 14.57
N GLY A 337 4.63 -18.81 15.67
CA GLY A 337 3.81 -18.05 16.59
C GLY A 337 3.43 -16.68 16.00
N ASP A 338 2.36 -16.09 16.52
CA ASP A 338 1.85 -14.79 16.03
C ASP A 338 2.71 -13.63 16.53
N THR A 339 3.19 -13.71 17.78
CA THR A 339 4.02 -12.68 18.41
C THR A 339 5.18 -13.33 19.14
N VAL A 340 6.29 -12.61 19.29
CA VAL A 340 7.42 -13.05 20.08
C VAL A 340 8.23 -11.88 20.61
N ASN A 341 8.67 -11.98 21.88
CA ASN A 341 9.73 -11.16 22.44
C ASN A 341 11.08 -11.69 21.92
N ALA A 342 11.83 -10.85 21.25
CA ALA A 342 13.10 -11.21 20.62
C ALA A 342 14.32 -10.91 21.50
N MET A 343 14.12 -10.36 22.68
CA MET A 343 15.20 -9.91 23.57
C MET A 343 15.71 -11.04 24.47
N LYS A 344 16.98 -11.00 24.79
CA LYS A 344 17.57 -11.78 25.88
C LYS A 344 17.18 -11.15 27.22
N SER A 345 17.05 -11.96 28.26
CA SER A 345 16.80 -11.43 29.61
C SER A 345 17.57 -12.17 30.70
N LEU A 346 17.78 -11.48 31.82
CA LEU A 346 18.25 -12.05 33.08
C LEU A 346 17.15 -11.91 34.13
N ASP A 347 16.91 -12.97 34.89
CA ASP A 347 16.04 -12.89 36.08
C ASP A 347 16.85 -12.32 37.23
N VAL A 348 16.63 -11.05 37.58
CA VAL A 348 17.53 -10.28 38.46
C VAL A 348 16.93 -10.03 39.84
N THR A 349 17.82 -9.87 40.82
CA THR A 349 17.52 -9.33 42.15
C THR A 349 18.50 -8.22 42.43
N ILE A 350 18.01 -6.98 42.57
CA ILE A 350 18.85 -5.81 42.88
C ILE A 350 19.48 -5.97 44.27
N THR A 351 20.77 -5.80 44.35
CA THR A 351 21.51 -5.86 45.60
C THR A 351 21.96 -4.48 46.07
N THR A 352 22.19 -3.55 45.17
CA THR A 352 22.55 -2.16 45.44
C THR A 352 22.01 -1.26 44.34
N GLY A 353 21.58 -0.05 44.69
CA GLY A 353 21.10 0.96 43.76
C GLY A 353 19.60 0.84 43.48
N GLY A 354 19.16 1.45 42.40
CA GLY A 354 17.78 1.43 41.87
C GLY A 354 17.62 0.51 40.67
N PRO A 355 16.59 0.73 39.84
CA PRO A 355 16.47 0.05 38.55
C PRO A 355 17.67 0.36 37.64
N PHE A 356 18.02 -0.59 36.76
CA PHE A 356 18.93 -0.31 35.66
C PHE A 356 18.26 0.70 34.72
N ALA A 357 19.05 1.65 34.24
CA ALA A 357 18.57 2.63 33.26
C ALA A 357 18.59 2.04 31.85
N GLU A 358 17.69 2.51 30.99
CA GLU A 358 17.74 2.20 29.57
C GLU A 358 19.03 2.70 28.93
N ASP A 359 19.51 1.99 27.92
CA ASP A 359 20.75 2.25 27.17
C ASP A 359 22.03 2.21 28.01
N GLU A 360 21.94 1.90 29.30
CA GLU A 360 23.18 1.77 30.05
C GLU A 360 23.89 0.44 29.74
N ARG A 361 25.22 0.50 29.83
CA ARG A 361 26.05 -0.69 29.69
C ARG A 361 26.11 -1.45 30.99
N VAL A 362 25.98 -2.74 30.92
CA VAL A 362 26.10 -3.65 32.05
C VAL A 362 27.19 -4.68 31.80
N GLU A 363 27.82 -5.16 32.87
CA GLU A 363 28.86 -6.17 32.83
C GLU A 363 28.72 -7.14 34.00
N ASN A 364 29.18 -8.40 33.84
CA ASN A 364 29.31 -9.33 34.97
C ASN A 364 30.47 -8.96 35.87
N GLY A 365 30.56 -9.56 37.05
CA GLY A 365 31.64 -9.27 38.03
C GLY A 365 33.04 -9.52 37.47
N GLY A 366 33.19 -10.52 36.60
CA GLY A 366 34.45 -10.80 35.90
C GLY A 366 34.72 -9.90 34.69
N LYS A 367 33.79 -9.01 34.31
CA LYS A 367 33.88 -8.06 33.19
C LYS A 367 34.08 -8.73 31.82
N THR A 368 33.74 -10.00 31.72
CA THR A 368 33.83 -10.79 30.49
C THR A 368 32.57 -10.75 29.64
N ALA A 369 31.41 -10.84 30.30
CA ALA A 369 30.10 -10.70 29.66
C ALA A 369 29.63 -9.24 29.80
N LYS A 370 29.17 -8.65 28.71
CA LYS A 370 28.68 -7.27 28.65
C LYS A 370 27.42 -7.20 27.82
N GLY A 371 26.57 -6.21 28.09
CA GLY A 371 25.36 -5.94 27.35
C GLY A 371 24.97 -4.49 27.44
N VAL A 372 23.92 -4.13 26.71
CA VAL A 372 23.24 -2.84 26.77
C VAL A 372 21.80 -3.08 27.18
N VAL A 373 21.32 -2.34 28.16
CA VAL A 373 19.96 -2.50 28.70
C VAL A 373 18.93 -1.97 27.72
N PHE A 374 17.98 -2.79 27.33
CA PHE A 374 16.76 -2.36 26.69
C PHE A 374 15.77 -1.78 27.70
N TYR A 375 15.46 -2.60 28.70
CA TYR A 375 14.41 -2.30 29.65
C TYR A 375 14.62 -3.14 30.92
N HIS A 376 14.33 -2.57 32.07
CA HIS A 376 14.29 -3.29 33.35
C HIS A 376 12.87 -3.38 33.88
N ASP A 377 12.22 -4.51 33.66
CA ASP A 377 10.94 -4.81 34.28
C ASP A 377 11.12 -5.08 35.77
N THR A 378 10.80 -4.08 36.59
CA THR A 378 10.93 -4.17 38.05
C THR A 378 9.80 -4.98 38.70
N VAL A 379 8.71 -5.23 37.99
CA VAL A 379 7.56 -6.04 38.45
C VAL A 379 7.86 -7.53 38.25
N ALA A 380 8.29 -7.89 37.04
CA ALA A 380 8.69 -9.25 36.74
C ALA A 380 10.12 -9.58 37.17
N ASN A 381 10.89 -8.59 37.65
CA ASN A 381 12.32 -8.71 37.98
C ASN A 381 13.15 -9.26 36.81
N LYS A 382 12.92 -8.73 35.63
CA LYS A 382 13.63 -9.10 34.39
C LYS A 382 14.41 -7.93 33.83
N LEU A 383 15.69 -8.17 33.56
CA LEU A 383 16.55 -7.24 32.85
C LEU A 383 16.67 -7.68 31.38
N TYR A 384 16.02 -6.96 30.48
CA TYR A 384 16.12 -7.20 29.04
C TYR A 384 17.33 -6.47 28.47
N TYR A 385 18.13 -7.15 27.67
CA TYR A 385 19.38 -6.63 27.14
C TYR A 385 19.70 -7.17 25.76
N TYR A 386 20.55 -6.47 25.06
CA TYR A 386 21.14 -6.94 23.81
C TYR A 386 22.67 -6.87 23.85
N GLN A 387 23.28 -7.49 22.85
CA GLN A 387 24.71 -7.49 22.65
C GLN A 387 25.01 -7.14 21.18
N ASP A 388 26.07 -6.35 21.00
CA ASP A 388 26.58 -5.89 19.71
C ASP A 388 28.10 -6.08 19.64
N GLU A 389 28.74 -5.58 18.59
CA GLU A 389 30.19 -5.64 18.43
C GLU A 389 30.94 -4.92 19.56
N THR A 390 30.35 -3.92 20.16
CA THR A 390 30.97 -3.14 21.25
C THR A 390 30.95 -3.87 22.58
N THR A 391 30.03 -4.81 22.74
CA THR A 391 29.88 -5.63 23.95
C THR A 391 30.59 -7.00 23.83
N GLY A 392 30.93 -7.44 22.62
CA GLY A 392 31.78 -8.62 22.37
C GLY A 392 31.06 -9.96 22.42
N PHE A 393 29.73 -9.99 22.48
CA PHE A 393 28.84 -11.18 22.38
C PHE A 393 29.13 -12.33 23.38
N VAL A 394 29.94 -12.12 24.43
CA VAL A 394 30.10 -13.13 25.48
C VAL A 394 28.81 -13.24 26.28
N PRO A 395 28.15 -14.40 26.33
CA PRO A 395 26.89 -14.52 27.06
C PRO A 395 27.10 -14.39 28.57
N PHE A 396 26.11 -13.82 29.26
CA PHE A 396 26.04 -13.96 30.69
C PHE A 396 25.78 -15.43 31.03
N ASP A 397 26.53 -15.97 31.97
CA ASP A 397 26.44 -17.38 32.39
C ASP A 397 26.39 -17.45 33.90
N PHE A 398 25.23 -17.86 34.43
CA PHE A 398 24.98 -18.02 35.85
C PHE A 398 26.00 -18.96 36.53
N ALA A 399 26.45 -20.01 35.85
CA ALA A 399 27.40 -20.97 36.39
C ALA A 399 28.83 -20.42 36.52
N VAL A 400 29.15 -19.35 35.76
CA VAL A 400 30.48 -18.72 35.77
C VAL A 400 30.49 -17.54 36.73
N ASP A 401 29.50 -16.64 36.64
CA ASP A 401 29.38 -15.44 37.44
C ASP A 401 27.93 -14.94 37.39
N ASN A 402 27.28 -14.95 38.53
CA ASN A 402 25.86 -14.58 38.65
C ASN A 402 25.61 -13.13 39.02
N THR A 403 26.60 -12.26 38.86
CA THR A 403 26.45 -10.83 39.12
C THR A 403 26.32 -10.04 37.81
N VAL A 404 25.54 -8.96 37.86
CA VAL A 404 25.44 -7.97 36.80
C VAL A 404 25.45 -6.58 37.41
N SER A 405 26.26 -5.70 36.86
CA SER A 405 26.41 -4.34 37.37
C SER A 405 26.44 -3.32 36.24
N ALA A 406 25.88 -2.14 36.49
CA ALA A 406 26.07 -1.00 35.63
C ALA A 406 27.57 -0.65 35.53
N VAL A 407 28.02 -0.38 34.29
CA VAL A 407 29.41 0.05 34.07
C VAL A 407 29.65 1.43 34.70
N SER A 408 30.87 1.71 35.06
CA SER A 408 31.26 2.99 35.68
C SER A 408 30.71 4.20 34.90
N GLY A 409 30.02 5.09 35.60
CA GLY A 409 29.32 6.26 35.00
C GLY A 409 27.82 6.02 34.71
N GLY A 410 27.32 4.80 34.87
CA GLY A 410 25.89 4.48 34.81
C GLY A 410 25.13 4.69 36.13
N SER A 411 24.01 4.02 36.32
CA SER A 411 23.14 4.12 37.50
C SER A 411 23.78 3.72 38.83
N GLY A 412 24.90 3.00 38.77
CA GLY A 412 25.53 2.42 39.94
C GLY A 412 24.83 1.19 40.49
N THR A 413 23.87 0.66 39.77
CA THR A 413 23.08 -0.51 40.15
C THR A 413 23.88 -1.81 40.04
N THR A 414 23.73 -2.66 41.01
CA THR A 414 24.27 -4.03 41.01
C THR A 414 23.13 -5.00 41.37
N ALA A 415 23.07 -6.12 40.65
CA ALA A 415 22.12 -7.18 40.90
C ALA A 415 22.80 -8.56 40.83
N THR A 416 22.18 -9.55 41.44
CA THR A 416 22.45 -10.96 41.12
C THR A 416 21.36 -11.47 40.19
N PHE A 417 21.70 -12.41 39.30
CA PHE A 417 20.71 -13.09 38.47
C PHE A 417 20.66 -14.60 38.75
N THR A 418 19.49 -15.18 38.61
CA THR A 418 19.22 -16.60 38.88
C THR A 418 19.03 -17.42 37.61
N ALA A 419 18.72 -16.75 36.52
CA ALA A 419 18.54 -17.35 35.21
C ALA A 419 18.93 -16.38 34.10
N GLN A 420 19.40 -16.93 33.00
CA GLN A 420 19.60 -16.27 31.72
C GLN A 420 18.64 -16.87 30.71
N ASN A 421 17.92 -16.05 29.99
CA ASN A 421 16.89 -16.49 29.07
C ASN A 421 17.19 -16.05 27.65
N ASN A 422 17.11 -16.99 26.72
CA ASN A 422 17.12 -16.69 25.30
C ASN A 422 15.68 -16.54 24.80
N PRO A 423 15.44 -15.69 23.78
CA PRO A 423 14.12 -15.65 23.14
C PRO A 423 13.85 -16.98 22.40
N SER A 424 12.59 -17.22 22.09
CA SER A 424 12.18 -18.43 21.34
C SER A 424 12.57 -18.40 19.86
N ILE A 425 13.09 -17.27 19.37
CA ILE A 425 13.55 -17.10 17.98
C ILE A 425 15.04 -16.82 17.92
N ASN A 426 15.64 -17.14 16.77
CA ASN A 426 17.00 -16.74 16.46
C ASN A 426 16.97 -15.44 15.64
N ALA A 427 17.23 -14.29 16.27
CA ALA A 427 17.25 -12.97 15.64
C ALA A 427 18.19 -12.86 14.43
N TYR A 428 19.19 -13.75 14.33
CA TYR A 428 20.16 -13.74 13.22
C TYR A 428 19.77 -14.68 12.07
N SER A 429 18.59 -15.27 12.13
CA SER A 429 18.02 -16.13 11.08
C SER A 429 16.99 -15.38 10.23
N GLY A 430 16.44 -16.09 9.24
CA GLY A 430 15.45 -15.53 8.33
C GLY A 430 16.03 -14.51 7.35
N GLU A 431 15.20 -14.07 6.44
CA GLU A 431 15.54 -13.08 5.41
C GLU A 431 14.92 -11.72 5.76
N ILE A 432 15.73 -10.68 5.77
CA ILE A 432 15.26 -9.30 5.94
C ILE A 432 14.90 -8.76 4.57
N LEU A 433 13.65 -8.34 4.39
CA LEU A 433 13.13 -7.80 3.14
C LEU A 433 13.08 -6.28 3.14
N TYR A 434 12.95 -5.67 4.31
CA TYR A 434 12.81 -4.23 4.47
C TYR A 434 13.25 -3.81 5.85
N ILE A 435 13.93 -2.66 5.94
CA ILE A 435 14.21 -1.97 7.20
C ILE A 435 14.07 -0.47 6.94
N ASN A 436 13.49 0.24 7.88
CA ASN A 436 13.46 1.70 7.86
C ASN A 436 13.66 2.26 9.27
N ASN A 437 14.38 3.38 9.36
CA ASN A 437 14.46 4.15 10.59
C ASN A 437 13.17 4.94 10.78
N VAL A 438 12.65 4.93 11.99
CA VAL A 438 11.46 5.68 12.39
C VAL A 438 11.78 6.52 13.62
N GLY A 439 11.17 7.69 13.73
CA GLY A 439 11.37 8.61 14.84
C GLY A 439 10.59 9.88 14.66
N ALA A 440 10.69 10.80 15.62
CA ALA A 440 9.97 12.07 15.55
C ALA A 440 10.32 12.84 14.28
N GLU A 441 9.30 13.22 13.52
CA GLU A 441 9.46 14.02 12.31
C GLU A 441 10.24 15.31 12.58
N GLY A 442 11.27 15.58 11.76
CA GLY A 442 11.99 16.85 11.72
C GLY A 442 13.37 16.86 12.36
N LEU A 443 13.91 15.75 12.81
CA LEU A 443 15.29 15.66 13.27
C LEU A 443 16.13 14.89 12.24
N ASP A 444 17.21 15.53 11.76
CA ASP A 444 18.23 14.87 10.91
C ASP A 444 18.94 13.70 11.63
N THR A 445 18.64 13.51 12.90
CA THR A 445 19.05 12.39 13.75
C THR A 445 17.87 11.93 14.59
N PRO A 446 17.26 10.77 14.35
CA PRO A 446 16.26 10.19 15.24
C PRO A 446 16.94 9.72 16.52
N THR A 447 17.18 10.64 17.46
CA THR A 447 17.78 10.35 18.76
C THR A 447 16.75 9.92 19.80
N THR A 448 15.47 10.13 19.51
CA THR A 448 14.34 9.66 20.32
C THR A 448 13.52 8.66 19.54
N GLY A 449 13.46 7.44 20.03
CA GLY A 449 12.58 6.41 19.49
C GLY A 449 11.10 6.79 19.64
N ILE A 450 10.24 5.97 19.07
CA ILE A 450 8.81 5.99 19.35
C ILE A 450 8.58 5.14 20.58
N THR A 451 8.01 5.73 21.62
CA THR A 451 7.64 5.00 22.86
C THR A 451 6.31 4.30 22.61
N LYS A 452 6.27 3.03 22.90
CA LYS A 452 5.04 2.22 22.86
C LYS A 452 4.38 2.24 24.23
N GLU A 453 3.26 2.95 24.35
CA GLU A 453 2.49 3.05 25.59
C GLU A 453 1.54 1.84 25.78
N ASP A 454 1.18 1.55 27.04
CA ASP A 454 0.34 0.41 27.41
C ASP A 454 -1.05 0.41 26.75
N ASP A 455 -1.65 1.58 26.58
CA ASP A 455 -2.98 1.78 26.05
C ASP A 455 -3.02 2.19 24.58
N GLN A 456 -1.85 2.26 23.93
CA GLN A 456 -1.71 2.59 22.51
C GLN A 456 -1.64 1.37 21.62
N THR A 457 -2.20 1.54 20.42
CA THR A 457 -2.00 0.63 19.31
C THR A 457 -1.14 1.34 18.26
N GLU A 458 0.00 0.76 17.94
CA GLU A 458 0.86 1.23 16.85
C GLU A 458 0.40 0.58 15.54
N ASP A 459 -0.30 1.34 14.69
CA ASP A 459 -0.70 0.92 13.34
C ASP A 459 0.45 1.20 12.37
N ILE A 460 1.16 0.15 11.99
CA ILE A 460 2.32 0.23 11.11
C ILE A 460 1.90 -0.13 9.69
N ARG A 461 2.15 0.80 8.76
CA ARG A 461 1.86 0.63 7.33
C ARG A 461 3.13 0.81 6.52
N ILE A 462 3.53 -0.23 5.82
CA ILE A 462 4.73 -0.27 4.99
C ILE A 462 4.31 -0.38 3.53
N VAL A 463 4.73 0.58 2.70
CA VAL A 463 4.49 0.53 1.25
C VAL A 463 5.76 0.10 0.54
N ILE A 464 5.68 -1.03 -0.16
CA ILE A 464 6.75 -1.55 -1.02
C ILE A 464 6.38 -1.23 -2.47
N GLN A 465 7.18 -0.39 -3.12
CA GLN A 465 7.04 -0.07 -4.54
C GLN A 465 8.09 -0.80 -5.36
N LEU A 466 7.67 -1.33 -6.50
CA LEU A 466 8.58 -1.78 -7.54
C LEU A 466 8.89 -0.58 -8.44
N GLY A 467 10.15 -0.17 -8.46
CA GLY A 467 10.65 0.95 -9.24
C GLY A 467 10.71 0.69 -10.76
#